data_8e1cb8f3ab726c80b4540c3cbc5a9f56
#
_entry.id   8e1cb8f3ab726c80b4540c3cbc5a9f56
#
_cell.length_a   1.000
_cell.length_b   1.000
_cell.length_c   1.000
_cell.angle_alpha   90.00
_cell.angle_beta   90.00
_cell.angle_gamma   90.00
#
_symmetry.space_group_name_H-M   'P 1'
#
loop_
_entity.id
_entity.type
_entity.pdbx_description
1 polymer ?
#
loop_
_entity_poly.entity_id
_entity_poly.type
_entity_poly.pdbx_seq_one_letter_code
_entity_poly.pdbx_strand_id
1 'polypeptide(L)'
;MTLRLLVVDNFDSFTYNLVEYFSEQRVDGEPVDVTVRKNTADIDDLRDLDPDAIVISPGPGHPKNERDVGVTTEVLTSLSQTIPTLGVCLGLEAAVYAYGGEIGHAPEPIHGKAYPVDHDGRGVFAGLAQGFQAGRYHSLVATTVPEEFEVSATTAHEIADDDRDETADEDA
;
A
#
# COMPACT_ATOMS: atom_id res chain seq x y z
N MET A 1 -22.03 -15.02 7.84
CA MET A 1 -22.21 -13.59 8.18
C MET A 1 -21.48 -12.80 7.11
N THR A 2 -22.12 -11.85 6.45
CA THR A 2 -21.49 -11.08 5.36
C THR A 2 -20.40 -10.17 5.93
N LEU A 3 -19.18 -10.26 5.39
CA LEU A 3 -18.08 -9.39 5.80
C LEU A 3 -18.30 -7.99 5.24
N ARG A 4 -18.30 -6.98 6.11
CA ARG A 4 -18.44 -5.56 5.76
C ARG A 4 -17.05 -4.96 5.60
N LEU A 5 -16.70 -4.59 4.38
CA LEU A 5 -15.41 -4.01 4.03
C LEU A 5 -15.55 -2.51 3.76
N LEU A 6 -14.86 -1.69 4.54
CA LEU A 6 -14.73 -0.27 4.27
C LEU A 6 -13.50 -0.02 3.39
N VAL A 7 -13.68 0.66 2.27
CA VAL A 7 -12.60 1.19 1.44
C VAL A 7 -12.51 2.70 1.63
N VAL A 8 -11.38 3.17 2.18
CA VAL A 8 -11.06 4.60 2.27
C VAL A 8 -10.35 5.00 0.97
N ASP A 9 -11.01 5.83 0.18
CA ASP A 9 -10.54 6.25 -1.15
C ASP A 9 -9.74 7.56 -1.06
N ASN A 10 -8.45 7.48 -1.32
CA ASN A 10 -7.51 8.61 -1.40
C ASN A 10 -7.48 9.25 -2.80
N PHE A 11 -8.58 9.22 -3.53
CA PHE A 11 -8.74 9.83 -4.86
C PHE A 11 -7.84 9.20 -5.95
N ASP A 12 -7.65 7.89 -5.88
CA ASP A 12 -6.87 7.15 -6.87
C ASP A 12 -7.75 6.49 -7.93
N SER A 13 -7.27 6.44 -9.17
CA SER A 13 -7.97 5.78 -10.27
C SER A 13 -8.05 4.25 -10.12
N PHE A 14 -7.14 3.64 -9.34
CA PHE A 14 -7.12 2.20 -9.07
C PHE A 14 -7.99 1.80 -7.87
N THR A 15 -8.56 2.75 -7.12
CA THR A 15 -9.42 2.42 -5.98
C THR A 15 -10.54 1.46 -6.38
N TYR A 16 -11.20 1.70 -7.51
CA TYR A 16 -12.32 0.86 -7.95
C TYR A 16 -11.89 -0.51 -8.46
N ASN A 17 -10.64 -0.70 -8.88
CA ASN A 17 -10.11 -2.03 -9.15
C ASN A 17 -10.02 -2.85 -7.85
N LEU A 18 -9.60 -2.22 -6.73
CA LEU A 18 -9.61 -2.87 -5.41
C LEU A 18 -11.05 -3.22 -4.99
N VAL A 19 -11.99 -2.30 -5.19
CA VAL A 19 -13.42 -2.54 -4.90
C VAL A 19 -13.93 -3.74 -5.68
N GLU A 20 -13.63 -3.86 -6.98
CA GLU A 20 -14.02 -4.98 -7.81
C GLU A 20 -13.43 -6.28 -7.29
N TYR A 21 -12.11 -6.34 -7.06
CA TYR A 21 -11.44 -7.54 -6.54
C TYR A 21 -12.03 -8.01 -5.21
N PHE A 22 -12.34 -7.12 -4.28
CA PHE A 22 -12.92 -7.50 -3.01
C PHE A 22 -14.39 -7.89 -3.14
N SER A 23 -15.17 -7.23 -4.00
CA SER A 23 -16.58 -7.55 -4.23
C SER A 23 -16.79 -8.93 -4.86
N GLU A 24 -15.81 -9.45 -5.59
CA GLU A 24 -15.82 -10.79 -6.16
C GLU A 24 -15.50 -11.89 -5.13
N GLN A 25 -14.97 -11.51 -3.96
CA GLN A 25 -14.62 -12.47 -2.93
C GLN A 25 -15.84 -12.97 -2.18
N ARG A 26 -15.68 -14.17 -1.62
CA ARG A 26 -16.66 -14.78 -0.73
C ARG A 26 -15.98 -15.24 0.55
N VAL A 27 -16.56 -14.88 1.66
CA VAL A 27 -16.15 -15.34 2.99
C VAL A 27 -17.29 -16.20 3.56
N ASP A 28 -16.97 -17.44 3.92
CA ASP A 28 -17.97 -18.43 4.37
C ASP A 28 -19.14 -18.62 3.38
N GLY A 29 -18.87 -18.47 2.08
CA GLY A 29 -19.87 -18.61 1.01
C GLY A 29 -20.70 -17.34 0.74
N GLU A 30 -20.64 -16.34 1.59
CA GLU A 30 -21.33 -15.05 1.43
C GLU A 30 -20.45 -14.03 0.70
N PRO A 31 -21.01 -13.17 -0.16
CA PRO A 31 -20.27 -12.11 -0.82
C PRO A 31 -19.76 -11.08 0.20
N VAL A 32 -18.66 -10.43 -0.10
CA VAL A 32 -18.16 -9.29 0.69
C VAL A 32 -18.98 -8.05 0.36
N ASP A 33 -19.46 -7.36 1.39
CA ASP A 33 -20.20 -6.09 1.28
C ASP A 33 -19.20 -4.92 1.34
N VAL A 34 -18.96 -4.28 0.20
CA VAL A 34 -17.94 -3.24 0.07
C VAL A 34 -18.57 -1.85 0.09
N THR A 35 -18.23 -1.07 1.09
CA THR A 35 -18.61 0.35 1.19
C THR A 35 -17.41 1.25 0.94
N VAL A 36 -17.53 2.20 0.03
CA VAL A 36 -16.47 3.18 -0.28
C VAL A 36 -16.78 4.52 0.37
N ARG A 37 -15.79 5.13 1.01
CA ARG A 37 -15.82 6.50 1.50
C ARG A 37 -14.55 7.24 1.10
N LYS A 38 -14.72 8.50 0.72
CA LYS A 38 -13.56 9.39 0.43
C LYS A 38 -12.79 9.69 1.71
N ASN A 39 -11.50 9.96 1.59
CA ASN A 39 -10.66 10.34 2.73
C ASN A 39 -11.04 11.73 3.33
N THR A 40 -12.01 12.41 2.73
CA THR A 40 -12.63 13.65 3.25
C THR A 40 -13.85 13.38 4.14
N ALA A 41 -14.20 12.12 4.38
CA ALA A 41 -15.30 11.76 5.27
C ALA A 41 -14.96 12.07 6.73
N ASP A 42 -15.98 12.18 7.56
CA ASP A 42 -15.82 12.28 9.01
C ASP A 42 -15.50 10.91 9.61
N ILE A 43 -14.65 10.84 10.63
CA ILE A 43 -14.26 9.59 11.27
C ILE A 43 -15.45 8.91 11.98
N ASP A 44 -16.38 9.69 12.52
CA ASP A 44 -17.54 9.16 13.18
C ASP A 44 -18.50 8.49 12.17
N ASP A 45 -18.63 9.06 10.96
CA ASP A 45 -19.37 8.43 9.86
C ASP A 45 -18.75 7.08 9.45
N LEU A 46 -17.41 6.99 9.47
CA LEU A 46 -16.72 5.72 9.17
C LEU A 46 -16.88 4.70 10.28
N ARG A 47 -16.85 5.13 11.53
CA ARG A 47 -17.06 4.28 12.71
C ARG A 47 -18.49 3.72 12.75
N ASP A 48 -19.49 4.53 12.39
CA ASP A 48 -20.89 4.14 12.38
C ASP A 48 -21.22 3.07 11.32
N LEU A 49 -20.36 2.88 10.31
CA LEU A 49 -20.45 1.77 9.36
C LEU A 49 -20.16 0.42 10.01
N ASP A 50 -19.52 0.41 11.18
CA ASP A 50 -19.12 -0.78 11.93
C ASP A 50 -18.46 -1.84 11.02
N PRO A 51 -17.35 -1.51 10.32
CA PRO A 51 -16.72 -2.40 9.36
C PRO A 51 -15.98 -3.55 10.06
N ASP A 52 -15.97 -4.71 9.43
CA ASP A 52 -15.23 -5.89 9.89
C ASP A 52 -13.77 -5.87 9.39
N ALA A 53 -13.50 -5.11 8.31
CA ALA A 53 -12.17 -4.87 7.77
C ALA A 53 -12.10 -3.53 7.03
N ILE A 54 -10.88 -2.99 6.90
CA ILE A 54 -10.64 -1.71 6.23
C ILE A 54 -9.57 -1.90 5.15
N VAL A 55 -9.77 -1.26 4.00
CA VAL A 55 -8.75 -1.07 2.96
C VAL A 55 -8.53 0.42 2.76
N ILE A 56 -7.27 0.85 2.80
CA ILE A 56 -6.87 2.21 2.51
C ILE A 56 -6.21 2.21 1.14
N SER A 57 -6.80 2.93 0.20
CA SER A 57 -6.42 2.89 -1.21
C SER A 57 -5.09 3.60 -1.48
N PRO A 58 -4.49 3.36 -2.66
CA PRO A 58 -3.52 4.30 -3.24
C PRO A 58 -4.08 5.71 -3.30
N GLY A 59 -3.20 6.67 -3.53
CA GLY A 59 -3.58 8.06 -3.74
C GLY A 59 -2.41 8.89 -4.25
N PRO A 60 -2.70 10.06 -4.81
CA PRO A 60 -1.66 11.03 -5.15
C PRO A 60 -1.14 11.72 -3.90
N GLY A 61 0.10 12.21 -3.96
CA GLY A 61 0.67 13.06 -2.92
C GLY A 61 1.59 12.34 -1.96
N HIS A 62 1.61 12.79 -0.70
CA HIS A 62 2.57 12.35 0.29
C HIS A 62 1.93 12.20 1.67
N PRO A 63 2.24 11.16 2.47
CA PRO A 63 1.61 10.91 3.77
C PRO A 63 1.85 12.00 4.82
N LYS A 64 2.86 12.86 4.66
CA LYS A 64 3.10 14.03 5.52
C LYS A 64 2.12 15.18 5.28
N ASN A 65 1.41 15.16 4.15
CA ASN A 65 0.47 16.22 3.80
C ASN A 65 -0.96 15.78 4.20
N GLU A 66 -1.49 16.41 5.23
CA GLU A 66 -2.84 16.14 5.74
C GLU A 66 -3.93 16.25 4.68
N ARG A 67 -3.73 17.11 3.65
CA ARG A 67 -4.70 17.23 2.55
C ARG A 67 -4.74 16.02 1.63
N ASP A 68 -3.60 15.31 1.51
CA ASP A 68 -3.50 14.14 0.64
C ASP A 68 -4.09 12.89 1.30
N VAL A 69 -3.92 12.77 2.63
CA VAL A 69 -4.37 11.60 3.39
C VAL A 69 -5.70 11.80 4.12
N GLY A 70 -6.10 13.03 4.42
CA GLY A 70 -7.37 13.32 5.08
C GLY A 70 -7.60 12.48 6.34
N VAL A 71 -8.77 11.84 6.44
CA VAL A 71 -9.15 11.00 7.57
C VAL A 71 -8.32 9.70 7.71
N THR A 72 -7.51 9.36 6.69
CA THR A 72 -6.69 8.14 6.69
C THR A 72 -5.80 8.02 7.94
N THR A 73 -5.15 9.12 8.35
CA THR A 73 -4.30 9.12 9.55
C THR A 73 -5.09 8.78 10.80
N GLU A 74 -6.29 9.35 10.95
CA GLU A 74 -7.15 9.07 12.10
C GLU A 74 -7.73 7.65 12.07
N VAL A 75 -8.08 7.12 10.89
CA VAL A 75 -8.45 5.71 10.71
C VAL A 75 -7.32 4.80 11.20
N LEU A 76 -6.07 5.05 10.79
CA LEU A 76 -4.91 4.25 11.16
C LEU A 76 -4.63 4.30 12.67
N THR A 77 -4.78 5.44 13.30
CA THR A 77 -4.47 5.63 14.73
C THR A 77 -5.64 5.33 15.67
N SER A 78 -6.85 5.09 15.14
CA SER A 78 -8.05 4.75 15.94
C SER A 78 -8.68 3.43 15.52
N LEU A 79 -9.36 3.37 14.37
CA LEU A 79 -10.14 2.18 13.94
C LEU A 79 -9.21 0.98 13.69
N SER A 80 -8.07 1.19 13.05
CA SER A 80 -7.09 0.13 12.72
C SER A 80 -6.43 -0.50 13.94
N GLN A 81 -6.60 0.06 15.14
CA GLN A 81 -6.14 -0.55 16.38
C GLN A 81 -6.88 -1.86 16.72
N THR A 82 -8.10 -2.01 16.24
CA THR A 82 -8.97 -3.16 16.53
C THR A 82 -9.56 -3.81 15.28
N ILE A 83 -9.52 -3.14 14.13
CA ILE A 83 -10.07 -3.62 12.88
C ILE A 83 -8.92 -3.95 11.92
N PRO A 84 -8.85 -5.18 11.37
CA PRO A 84 -7.85 -5.54 10.37
C PRO A 84 -7.84 -4.55 9.20
N THR A 85 -6.68 -3.99 8.89
CA THR A 85 -6.53 -2.93 7.89
C THR A 85 -5.43 -3.27 6.89
N LEU A 86 -5.74 -3.13 5.60
CA LEU A 86 -4.78 -3.23 4.50
C LEU A 86 -4.52 -1.83 3.91
N GLY A 87 -3.28 -1.37 3.96
CA GLY A 87 -2.84 -0.17 3.26
C GLY A 87 -2.18 -0.51 1.92
N VAL A 88 -2.58 0.14 0.84
CA VAL A 88 -2.01 -0.03 -0.50
C VAL A 88 -1.36 1.27 -0.95
N CYS A 89 -0.08 1.21 -1.34
CA CYS A 89 0.71 2.37 -1.80
C CYS A 89 0.66 3.53 -0.78
N LEU A 90 0.00 4.65 -1.08
CA LEU A 90 -0.16 5.77 -0.14
C LEU A 90 -0.74 5.31 1.20
N GLY A 91 -1.66 4.33 1.21
CA GLY A 91 -2.22 3.77 2.44
C GLY A 91 -1.18 3.05 3.31
N LEU A 92 -0.25 2.31 2.70
CA LEU A 92 0.89 1.71 3.40
C LEU A 92 1.87 2.77 3.91
N GLU A 93 2.19 3.75 3.06
CA GLU A 93 3.09 4.85 3.41
C GLU A 93 2.53 5.70 4.57
N ALA A 94 1.22 5.95 4.56
CA ALA A 94 0.51 6.64 5.63
C ALA A 94 0.56 5.83 6.94
N ALA A 95 0.42 4.50 6.88
CA ALA A 95 0.56 3.64 8.05
C ALA A 95 1.98 3.72 8.64
N VAL A 96 3.00 3.56 7.81
CA VAL A 96 4.41 3.69 8.26
C VAL A 96 4.64 5.06 8.90
N TYR A 97 4.17 6.14 8.27
CA TYR A 97 4.36 7.49 8.78
C TYR A 97 3.58 7.74 10.09
N ALA A 98 2.33 7.26 10.19
CA ALA A 98 1.48 7.44 11.38
C ALA A 98 2.06 6.77 12.63
N TYR A 99 2.84 5.69 12.45
CA TYR A 99 3.53 4.98 13.54
C TYR A 99 4.99 5.41 13.73
N GLY A 100 5.38 6.56 13.17
CA GLY A 100 6.68 7.19 13.43
C GLY A 100 7.81 6.75 12.51
N GLY A 101 7.51 6.01 11.44
CA GLY A 101 8.47 5.71 10.40
C GLY A 101 8.71 6.88 9.45
N GLU A 102 9.61 6.68 8.50
CA GLU A 102 9.99 7.71 7.54
C GLU A 102 9.71 7.26 6.10
N ILE A 103 9.22 8.20 5.31
CA ILE A 103 8.95 8.02 3.88
C ILE A 103 9.88 8.94 3.10
N GLY A 104 10.58 8.36 2.15
CA GLY A 104 11.50 9.04 1.24
C GLY A 104 11.26 8.67 -0.21
N HIS A 105 12.00 9.30 -1.11
CA HIS A 105 11.95 8.95 -2.52
C HIS A 105 12.65 7.61 -2.78
N ALA A 106 12.07 6.80 -3.66
CA ALA A 106 12.76 5.66 -4.23
C ALA A 106 14.00 6.15 -5.02
N PRO A 107 15.07 5.34 -5.11
CA PRO A 107 16.24 5.70 -5.91
C PRO A 107 15.88 6.06 -7.36
N GLU A 108 14.87 5.38 -7.91
CA GLU A 108 14.26 5.68 -9.20
C GLU A 108 12.74 5.57 -9.09
N PRO A 109 11.96 6.47 -9.74
CA PRO A 109 10.53 6.30 -9.86
C PRO A 109 10.22 5.10 -10.76
N ILE A 110 9.37 4.19 -10.28
CA ILE A 110 9.04 2.97 -11.01
C ILE A 110 7.58 3.03 -11.46
N HIS A 111 7.39 2.88 -12.77
CA HIS A 111 6.05 2.87 -13.38
C HIS A 111 5.91 1.68 -14.33
N GLY A 112 5.16 0.65 -13.90
CA GLY A 112 4.76 -0.46 -14.74
C GLY A 112 5.83 -1.51 -15.05
N LYS A 113 6.95 -1.51 -14.33
CA LYS A 113 7.95 -2.59 -14.43
C LYS A 113 7.62 -3.68 -13.41
N ALA A 114 7.75 -4.94 -13.83
CA ALA A 114 7.62 -6.10 -12.96
C ALA A 114 8.97 -6.43 -12.31
N TYR A 115 8.93 -6.72 -11.01
CA TYR A 115 10.10 -7.13 -10.22
C TYR A 115 9.77 -8.38 -9.42
N PRO A 116 10.77 -9.25 -9.17
CA PRO A 116 10.57 -10.39 -8.29
C PRO A 116 10.35 -9.92 -6.85
N VAL A 117 9.47 -10.61 -6.15
CA VAL A 117 9.18 -10.39 -4.73
C VAL A 117 9.71 -11.56 -3.92
N ASP A 118 10.61 -11.28 -2.99
CA ASP A 118 11.06 -12.22 -1.97
C ASP A 118 10.24 -12.00 -0.70
N HIS A 119 9.67 -13.09 -0.15
CA HIS A 119 8.75 -12.99 0.99
C HIS A 119 8.98 -14.12 2.00
N ASP A 120 8.47 -13.96 3.22
CA ASP A 120 8.61 -14.92 4.31
C ASP A 120 7.68 -16.14 4.20
N GLY A 121 6.76 -16.16 3.24
CA GLY A 121 5.77 -17.22 3.03
C GLY A 121 4.64 -17.25 4.05
N ARG A 122 4.51 -16.23 4.89
CA ARG A 122 3.50 -16.15 5.95
C ARG A 122 2.35 -15.20 5.60
N GLY A 123 1.25 -15.26 6.34
CA GLY A 123 0.11 -14.36 6.21
C GLY A 123 -0.41 -14.31 4.77
N VAL A 124 -0.45 -13.12 4.19
CA VAL A 124 -0.92 -12.87 2.81
C VAL A 124 -0.03 -13.51 1.74
N PHE A 125 1.19 -13.91 2.08
CA PHE A 125 2.13 -14.56 1.17
C PHE A 125 2.09 -16.10 1.24
N ALA A 126 1.27 -16.66 2.12
CA ALA A 126 1.15 -18.12 2.26
C ALA A 126 0.68 -18.77 0.94
N GLY A 127 1.46 -19.69 0.42
CA GLY A 127 1.16 -20.42 -0.81
C GLY A 127 1.57 -19.71 -2.10
N LEU A 128 2.09 -18.49 -2.05
CA LEU A 128 2.68 -17.83 -3.20
C LEU A 128 4.09 -18.37 -3.50
N ALA A 129 4.47 -18.40 -4.77
CA ALA A 129 5.82 -18.80 -5.16
C ALA A 129 6.82 -17.68 -4.83
N GLN A 130 8.01 -18.06 -4.34
CA GLN A 130 9.12 -17.10 -4.20
C GLN A 130 9.50 -16.50 -5.55
N GLY A 131 9.82 -15.22 -5.55
CA GLY A 131 10.21 -14.51 -6.77
C GLY A 131 9.05 -14.27 -7.74
N PHE A 132 7.80 -14.34 -7.28
CA PHE A 132 6.68 -13.98 -8.16
C PHE A 132 6.82 -12.53 -8.64
N GLN A 133 6.39 -12.27 -9.87
CA GLN A 133 6.54 -10.95 -10.47
C GLN A 133 5.40 -10.03 -10.06
N ALA A 134 5.74 -8.89 -9.47
CA ALA A 134 4.78 -7.84 -9.14
C ALA A 134 5.06 -6.55 -9.92
N GLY A 135 4.02 -5.98 -10.52
CA GLY A 135 4.10 -4.67 -11.16
C GLY A 135 4.25 -3.56 -10.11
N ARG A 136 5.25 -2.72 -10.27
CA ARG A 136 5.52 -1.60 -9.35
C ARG A 136 5.12 -0.28 -9.97
N TYR A 137 4.42 0.54 -9.15
CA TYR A 137 3.94 1.88 -9.52
C TYR A 137 4.11 2.80 -8.32
N HIS A 138 5.34 3.23 -8.02
CA HIS A 138 5.59 4.13 -6.90
C HIS A 138 6.86 4.95 -7.10
N SER A 139 6.91 6.11 -6.47
CA SER A 139 8.08 6.99 -6.36
C SER A 139 8.55 7.17 -4.92
N LEU A 140 7.75 6.72 -3.95
CA LEU A 140 8.05 6.78 -2.53
C LEU A 140 8.28 5.38 -1.96
N VAL A 141 9.07 5.32 -0.89
CA VAL A 141 9.38 4.08 -0.14
C VAL A 141 9.49 4.39 1.34
N ALA A 142 9.23 3.40 2.19
CA ALA A 142 9.57 3.47 3.59
C ALA A 142 11.10 3.39 3.74
N THR A 143 11.70 4.46 4.24
CA THR A 143 13.15 4.52 4.53
C THR A 143 13.47 4.10 5.95
N THR A 144 12.51 4.25 6.86
CA THR A 144 12.55 3.75 8.22
C THR A 144 11.22 3.07 8.53
N VAL A 145 11.27 1.78 8.86
CA VAL A 145 10.09 0.99 9.25
C VAL A 145 9.99 0.99 10.76
N PRO A 146 8.83 1.40 11.37
CA PRO A 146 8.65 1.38 12.82
C PRO A 146 8.68 -0.05 13.39
N GLU A 147 8.97 -0.17 14.70
CA GLU A 147 9.06 -1.47 15.39
C GLU A 147 7.72 -2.23 15.44
N GLU A 148 6.60 -1.53 15.28
CA GLU A 148 5.26 -2.11 15.22
C GLU A 148 4.99 -2.88 13.93
N PHE A 149 5.86 -2.74 12.92
CA PHE A 149 5.72 -3.40 11.63
C PHE A 149 6.80 -4.45 11.41
N GLU A 150 6.40 -5.61 10.91
CA GLU A 150 7.30 -6.64 10.41
C GLU A 150 7.38 -6.57 8.88
N VAL A 151 8.59 -6.52 8.33
CA VAL A 151 8.79 -6.57 6.87
C VAL A 151 8.67 -8.02 6.42
N SER A 152 7.55 -8.36 5.79
CA SER A 152 7.25 -9.72 5.30
C SER A 152 7.66 -9.97 3.87
N ALA A 153 7.87 -8.92 3.09
CA ALA A 153 8.33 -9.03 1.69
C ALA A 153 9.18 -7.83 1.27
N THR A 154 10.10 -8.11 0.37
CA THR A 154 10.95 -7.11 -0.27
C THR A 154 11.06 -7.38 -1.76
N THR A 155 11.45 -6.36 -2.52
CA THR A 155 11.80 -6.51 -3.94
C THR A 155 13.18 -5.95 -4.18
N ALA A 156 14.05 -6.74 -4.84
CA ALA A 156 15.36 -6.27 -5.22
C ALA A 156 15.23 -5.16 -6.27
N HIS A 157 15.97 -4.09 -6.06
CA HIS A 157 16.22 -3.09 -7.09
C HIS A 157 17.58 -3.46 -7.71
N GLU A 158 17.60 -4.13 -8.84
CA GLU A 158 18.82 -4.19 -9.64
C GLU A 158 19.02 -2.78 -10.20
N ILE A 159 20.00 -2.07 -9.63
CA ILE A 159 20.59 -0.94 -10.30
C ILE A 159 21.25 -1.56 -11.53
N ALA A 160 20.71 -1.32 -12.73
CA ALA A 160 21.42 -1.62 -13.94
C ALA A 160 22.78 -0.94 -13.78
N ASP A 161 23.86 -1.72 -13.77
CA ASP A 161 25.21 -1.19 -13.92
C ASP A 161 25.19 -0.40 -15.22
N ASP A 162 25.16 0.93 -15.09
CA ASP A 162 25.34 1.84 -16.20
C ASP A 162 26.74 1.51 -16.74
N ASP A 163 26.77 0.88 -17.91
CA ASP A 163 27.96 0.67 -18.68
C ASP A 163 28.65 2.02 -18.78
N ARG A 164 29.55 2.31 -17.85
CA ARG A 164 30.52 3.38 -18.02
C ARG A 164 31.40 2.96 -19.17
N ASP A 165 31.02 3.47 -20.33
CA ASP A 165 31.85 3.50 -21.51
C ASP A 165 33.21 4.13 -21.13
N GLU A 166 34.18 3.25 -20.76
CA GLU A 166 35.57 3.60 -20.66
C GLU A 166 36.15 3.62 -22.09
N THR A 167 35.66 4.56 -22.89
CA THR A 167 36.34 4.92 -24.15
C THR A 167 36.41 6.42 -24.27
N ALA A 168 37.30 7.02 -23.52
CA ALA A 168 37.77 8.36 -23.85
C ALA A 168 39.28 8.40 -23.63
N ASP A 169 39.96 8.37 -24.78
CA ASP A 169 41.14 9.08 -25.13
C ASP A 169 42.50 8.55 -24.64
N GLU A 170 43.02 7.60 -25.40
CA GLU A 170 44.39 7.69 -25.84
C GLU A 170 44.36 8.14 -27.31
N ASP A 171 44.70 9.42 -27.55
CA ASP A 171 45.52 9.88 -28.68
C ASP A 171 45.51 11.42 -28.80
N ALA A 172 46.61 12.06 -28.45
CA ALA A 172 47.33 13.14 -29.11
C ALA A 172 48.11 14.01 -28.12
#